data_60f0266e679aa8773ccf449738585c08
#
_entry.id   60f0266e679aa8773ccf449738585c08
#
_cell.length_a   1.000
_cell.length_b   1.000
_cell.length_c   1.000
_cell.angle_alpha   90.00
_cell.angle_beta   90.00
_cell.angle_gamma   90.00
#
_symmetry.space_group_name_H-M   'P 1'
#
loop_
_entity.id
_entity.type
_entity.pdbx_description
1 polymer ?
#
loop_
_entity_poly.entity_id
_entity_poly.type
_entity_poly.pdbx_seq_one_letter_code
_entity_poly.pdbx_strand_id
1 'polypeptide(L)'
;MVPKHTIYCLGEVLLALDADAPLAHAESFRPRLGGDAAVLAQACAAQGGRASLLAQLGEDPFGHRAASTLAAAGVDTAHMRFSRTLPTALLFEAGGEALSYRVRTAGLQFAPEQLEPGLFQPGDALLFASSGLCDSPLRYTHLAALTAARDAGALTCFAPCLEPALWPQPEGESTPREVTRQLLPRADIVLLTTEELEFLFGTAEMRVALFPLLRGHTQLVLLARAEGIHAFTRTNHAFWPGLSLPAPRLAAKALCCLLQKNSTPEKLPRLTTRQLQTIL
;
A
#
# COMPACT_ATOMS: atom_id res chain seq x y z
N MET A 1 -4.59 10.94 -22.70
CA MET A 1 -3.65 11.95 -22.14
C MET A 1 -2.70 11.21 -21.21
N VAL A 2 -1.39 11.32 -21.37
CA VAL A 2 -0.43 10.66 -20.45
C VAL A 2 -0.55 11.34 -19.08
N PRO A 3 -0.68 10.58 -17.98
CA PRO A 3 -0.73 11.15 -16.63
C PRO A 3 0.51 12.00 -16.36
N LYS A 4 0.32 13.21 -15.83
CA LYS A 4 1.41 14.16 -15.56
C LYS A 4 2.22 13.76 -14.34
N HIS A 5 1.56 13.16 -13.34
CA HIS A 5 2.12 12.83 -12.04
C HIS A 5 2.25 11.33 -11.84
N THR A 6 3.22 10.93 -11.05
CA THR A 6 3.54 9.52 -10.77
C THR A 6 2.99 9.10 -9.40
N ILE A 7 2.45 7.89 -9.32
CA ILE A 7 2.12 7.22 -8.08
C ILE A 7 3.25 6.23 -7.79
N TYR A 8 4.07 6.53 -6.81
CA TYR A 8 5.12 5.64 -6.33
C TYR A 8 4.54 4.68 -5.31
N CYS A 9 4.52 3.40 -5.63
CA CYS A 9 4.11 2.33 -4.72
C CYS A 9 5.35 1.75 -4.04
N LEU A 10 5.43 1.89 -2.72
CA LEU A 10 6.58 1.43 -1.93
C LEU A 10 6.21 0.21 -1.11
N GLY A 11 7.04 -0.82 -1.15
CA GLY A 11 6.92 -1.97 -0.27
C GLY A 11 7.48 -3.24 -0.85
N GLU A 12 7.07 -4.36 -0.28
CA GLU A 12 7.54 -5.67 -0.69
C GLU A 12 6.79 -6.20 -1.92
N VAL A 13 7.55 -6.85 -2.77
CA VAL A 13 7.06 -7.70 -3.86
C VAL A 13 7.54 -9.12 -3.59
N LEU A 14 6.66 -10.08 -3.74
CA LEU A 14 6.95 -11.50 -3.56
C LEU A 14 6.27 -12.35 -4.62
N LEU A 15 6.66 -13.60 -4.74
CA LEU A 15 5.94 -14.57 -5.53
C LEU A 15 5.09 -15.44 -4.59
N ALA A 16 3.78 -15.39 -4.77
CA ALA A 16 2.85 -16.28 -4.11
C ALA A 16 2.68 -17.57 -4.93
N LEU A 17 2.58 -18.68 -4.24
CA LEU A 17 2.52 -20.04 -4.76
C LEU A 17 1.28 -20.72 -4.20
N ASP A 18 0.20 -20.69 -4.98
CA ASP A 18 -1.11 -21.21 -4.56
C ASP A 18 -1.22 -22.71 -4.88
N ALA A 19 -1.66 -23.50 -3.92
CA ALA A 19 -1.95 -24.92 -4.09
C ALA A 19 -3.43 -25.24 -3.90
N ASP A 20 -3.91 -26.28 -4.59
CA ASP A 20 -5.29 -26.76 -4.49
C ASP A 20 -5.47 -27.80 -3.36
N ALA A 21 -4.37 -28.30 -2.78
CA ALA A 21 -4.34 -29.23 -1.65
C ALA A 21 -3.63 -28.58 -0.45
N PRO A 22 -3.87 -29.06 0.79
CA PRO A 22 -3.13 -28.60 1.98
C PRO A 22 -1.62 -28.62 1.72
N LEU A 23 -0.90 -27.62 2.25
CA LEU A 23 0.53 -27.41 1.91
C LEU A 23 1.39 -28.65 2.11
N ALA A 24 1.10 -29.46 3.16
CA ALA A 24 1.83 -30.69 3.45
C ALA A 24 1.66 -31.80 2.39
N HIS A 25 0.66 -31.68 1.52
CA HIS A 25 0.31 -32.70 0.51
C HIS A 25 0.27 -32.14 -0.91
N ALA A 26 0.65 -30.86 -1.08
CA ALA A 26 0.61 -30.20 -2.38
C ALA A 26 1.73 -30.73 -3.30
N GLU A 27 1.35 -31.27 -4.45
CA GLU A 27 2.28 -31.77 -5.48
C GLU A 27 2.58 -30.70 -6.54
N SER A 28 1.77 -29.64 -6.61
CA SER A 28 1.94 -28.57 -7.59
C SER A 28 1.48 -27.22 -7.03
N PHE A 29 2.11 -26.16 -7.54
CA PHE A 29 1.82 -24.78 -7.14
C PHE A 29 1.63 -23.89 -8.36
N ARG A 30 0.65 -23.00 -8.30
CA ARG A 30 0.42 -21.96 -9.31
C ARG A 30 1.05 -20.65 -8.85
N PRO A 31 2.08 -20.16 -9.54
CA PRO A 31 2.73 -18.91 -9.17
C PRO A 31 1.87 -17.70 -9.57
N ARG A 32 1.67 -16.78 -8.64
CA ARG A 32 1.11 -15.45 -8.89
C ARG A 32 1.98 -14.37 -8.27
N LEU A 33 1.86 -13.16 -8.79
CA LEU A 33 2.49 -12.00 -8.17
C LEU A 33 1.78 -11.69 -6.85
N GLY A 34 2.56 -11.45 -5.81
CA GLY A 34 2.09 -11.10 -4.47
C GLY A 34 2.88 -9.93 -3.89
N GLY A 35 2.54 -9.60 -2.64
CA GLY A 35 3.03 -8.41 -1.95
C GLY A 35 2.15 -7.20 -2.21
N ASP A 36 1.90 -6.45 -1.15
CA ASP A 36 0.97 -5.32 -1.17
C ASP A 36 1.39 -4.22 -2.16
N ALA A 37 2.69 -3.89 -2.24
CA ALA A 37 3.18 -2.88 -3.17
C ALA A 37 2.94 -3.26 -4.64
N ALA A 38 3.10 -4.54 -4.99
CA ALA A 38 2.82 -5.03 -6.34
C ALA A 38 1.33 -4.93 -6.69
N VAL A 39 0.46 -5.33 -5.76
CA VAL A 39 -1.00 -5.26 -5.93
C VAL A 39 -1.48 -3.81 -6.06
N LEU A 40 -0.95 -2.92 -5.23
CA LEU A 40 -1.25 -1.48 -5.29
C LEU A 40 -0.80 -0.86 -6.62
N ALA A 41 0.43 -1.16 -7.07
CA ALA A 41 0.96 -0.64 -8.32
C ALA A 41 0.16 -1.12 -9.54
N GLN A 42 -0.17 -2.42 -9.61
CA GLN A 42 -1.03 -2.96 -10.66
C GLN A 42 -2.43 -2.32 -10.65
N ALA A 43 -3.01 -2.11 -9.45
CA ALA A 43 -4.29 -1.43 -9.35
C ALA A 43 -4.24 0.00 -9.88
N CYS A 44 -3.16 0.74 -9.59
CA CYS A 44 -2.96 2.10 -10.11
C CYS A 44 -2.79 2.12 -11.64
N ALA A 45 -1.98 1.22 -12.19
CA ALA A 45 -1.79 1.09 -13.64
C ALA A 45 -3.12 0.74 -14.34
N ALA A 46 -3.90 -0.20 -13.79
CA ALA A 46 -5.21 -0.59 -14.31
C ALA A 46 -6.25 0.55 -14.29
N GLN A 47 -6.09 1.56 -13.43
CA GLN A 47 -6.90 2.79 -13.41
C GLN A 47 -6.36 3.88 -14.37
N GLY A 48 -5.35 3.57 -15.18
CA GLY A 48 -4.71 4.52 -16.09
C GLY A 48 -3.77 5.52 -15.40
N GLY A 49 -3.40 5.26 -14.15
CA GLY A 49 -2.38 6.02 -13.43
C GLY A 49 -0.96 5.68 -13.89
N ARG A 50 -0.04 6.63 -13.85
CA ARG A 50 1.39 6.34 -13.99
C ARG A 50 1.91 5.78 -12.68
N ALA A 51 1.93 4.45 -12.58
CA ALA A 51 2.41 3.73 -11.39
C ALA A 51 3.89 3.37 -11.55
N SER A 52 4.71 3.70 -10.55
CA SER A 52 6.10 3.29 -10.46
C SER A 52 6.35 2.54 -9.16
N LEU A 53 7.18 1.51 -9.19
CA LEU A 53 7.38 0.64 -8.04
C LEU A 53 8.76 0.87 -7.39
N LEU A 54 8.73 1.15 -6.09
CA LEU A 54 9.91 1.26 -5.22
C LEU A 54 10.02 -0.03 -4.42
N ALA A 55 10.82 -0.98 -4.89
CA ALA A 55 10.99 -2.29 -4.27
C ALA A 55 12.36 -2.89 -4.60
N GLN A 56 12.74 -3.90 -3.83
CA GLN A 56 13.92 -4.70 -4.11
C GLN A 56 13.56 -6.18 -4.22
N LEU A 57 14.09 -6.86 -5.22
CA LEU A 57 13.94 -8.29 -5.47
C LEU A 57 15.29 -8.99 -5.48
N GLY A 58 15.28 -10.31 -5.37
CA GLY A 58 16.48 -11.09 -5.67
C GLY A 58 16.80 -11.07 -7.18
N GLU A 59 18.08 -11.08 -7.52
CA GLU A 59 18.55 -11.33 -8.89
C GLU A 59 18.44 -12.84 -9.21
N ASP A 60 17.21 -13.35 -9.12
CA ASP A 60 16.86 -14.76 -9.29
C ASP A 60 15.67 -14.91 -10.27
N PRO A 61 15.35 -16.13 -10.71
CA PRO A 61 14.25 -16.35 -11.66
C PRO A 61 12.90 -15.83 -11.18
N PHE A 62 12.63 -15.82 -9.87
CA PHE A 62 11.37 -15.35 -9.30
C PHE A 62 11.30 -13.82 -9.31
N GLY A 63 12.40 -13.14 -8.97
CA GLY A 63 12.50 -11.68 -9.07
C GLY A 63 12.34 -11.17 -10.49
N HIS A 64 13.01 -11.81 -11.46
CA HIS A 64 12.85 -11.47 -12.87
C HIS A 64 11.44 -11.73 -13.39
N ARG A 65 10.80 -12.81 -12.97
CA ARG A 65 9.40 -13.09 -13.30
C ARG A 65 8.46 -12.01 -12.73
N ALA A 66 8.65 -11.64 -11.48
CA ALA A 66 7.85 -10.60 -10.85
C ALA A 66 7.98 -9.25 -11.56
N ALA A 67 9.20 -8.83 -11.89
CA ALA A 67 9.47 -7.60 -12.62
C ALA A 67 8.83 -7.60 -14.02
N SER A 68 8.98 -8.71 -14.77
CA SER A 68 8.37 -8.85 -16.09
C SER A 68 6.84 -8.81 -16.03
N THR A 69 6.23 -9.44 -15.01
CA THR A 69 4.79 -9.43 -14.81
C THR A 69 4.29 -8.02 -14.53
N LEU A 70 5.01 -7.25 -13.69
CA LEU A 70 4.69 -5.86 -13.38
C LEU A 70 4.80 -4.95 -14.61
N ALA A 71 5.88 -5.08 -15.36
CA ALA A 71 6.09 -4.32 -16.59
C ALA A 71 4.98 -4.63 -17.64
N ALA A 72 4.59 -5.89 -17.80
CA ALA A 72 3.48 -6.29 -18.67
C ALA A 72 2.12 -5.73 -18.21
N ALA A 73 1.96 -5.48 -16.90
CA ALA A 73 0.78 -4.82 -16.34
C ALA A 73 0.82 -3.28 -16.44
N GLY A 74 1.85 -2.70 -17.08
CA GLY A 74 2.00 -1.26 -17.27
C GLY A 74 2.58 -0.52 -16.05
N VAL A 75 3.18 -1.23 -15.12
CA VAL A 75 3.90 -0.64 -13.99
C VAL A 75 5.33 -0.27 -14.41
N ASP A 76 5.74 0.95 -14.12
CA ASP A 76 7.13 1.39 -14.29
C ASP A 76 8.03 0.70 -13.24
N THR A 77 8.99 -0.08 -13.71
CA THR A 77 9.93 -0.86 -12.89
C THR A 77 11.33 -0.26 -12.84
N ALA A 78 11.53 0.96 -13.37
CA ALA A 78 12.85 1.60 -13.45
C ALA A 78 13.51 1.83 -12.07
N HIS A 79 12.70 2.01 -11.02
CA HIS A 79 13.18 2.21 -9.64
C HIS A 79 13.26 0.93 -8.82
N MET A 80 13.00 -0.23 -9.44
CA MET A 80 13.22 -1.51 -8.78
C MET A 80 14.70 -1.85 -8.69
N ARG A 81 15.10 -2.45 -7.58
CA ARG A 81 16.47 -2.90 -7.32
C ARG A 81 16.55 -4.42 -7.34
N PHE A 82 17.71 -4.95 -7.69
CA PHE A 82 17.99 -6.38 -7.65
C PHE A 82 19.20 -6.67 -6.76
N SER A 83 19.01 -7.60 -5.82
CA SER A 83 20.05 -8.06 -4.91
C SER A 83 20.69 -9.33 -5.46
N ARG A 84 22.02 -9.35 -5.57
CA ARG A 84 22.79 -10.55 -5.95
C ARG A 84 22.98 -11.54 -4.81
N THR A 85 22.73 -11.12 -3.59
CA THR A 85 23.04 -11.90 -2.38
C THR A 85 21.83 -12.36 -1.61
N LEU A 86 20.66 -11.77 -1.86
CA LEU A 86 19.43 -12.03 -1.14
C LEU A 86 18.34 -12.51 -2.09
N PRO A 87 17.57 -13.56 -1.73
CA PRO A 87 16.54 -14.11 -2.59
C PRO A 87 15.28 -13.26 -2.63
N THR A 88 14.45 -13.46 -3.64
CA THR A 88 13.07 -13.00 -3.70
C THR A 88 12.23 -13.73 -2.64
N ALA A 89 11.35 -13.01 -1.96
CA ALA A 89 10.43 -13.59 -0.98
C ALA A 89 9.39 -14.50 -1.64
N LEU A 90 9.02 -15.58 -0.94
CA LEU A 90 7.99 -16.52 -1.35
C LEU A 90 6.89 -16.61 -0.29
N LEU A 91 5.66 -16.80 -0.75
CA LEU A 91 4.48 -17.07 0.08
C LEU A 91 3.77 -18.29 -0.49
N PHE A 92 3.60 -19.34 0.30
CA PHE A 92 2.82 -20.52 -0.06
C PHE A 92 1.45 -20.41 0.56
N GLU A 93 0.39 -20.67 -0.22
CA GLU A 93 -0.99 -20.56 0.22
C GLU A 93 -1.82 -21.76 -0.25
N ALA A 94 -2.64 -22.30 0.65
CA ALA A 94 -3.56 -23.38 0.35
C ALA A 94 -4.70 -23.44 1.37
N GLY A 95 -5.95 -23.31 0.94
CA GLY A 95 -7.13 -23.59 1.76
C GLY A 95 -7.22 -22.86 3.10
N GLY A 96 -6.64 -21.67 3.22
CA GLY A 96 -6.55 -20.88 4.46
C GLY A 96 -5.24 -21.09 5.24
N GLU A 97 -4.37 -22.01 4.80
CA GLU A 97 -2.98 -22.11 5.27
C GLU A 97 -2.11 -21.13 4.52
N ALA A 98 -1.18 -20.47 5.23
CA ALA A 98 -0.19 -19.60 4.62
C ALA A 98 1.18 -19.80 5.29
N LEU A 99 2.23 -19.94 4.47
CA LEU A 99 3.60 -20.11 4.92
C LEU A 99 4.51 -19.14 4.13
N SER A 100 5.09 -18.16 4.82
CA SER A 100 5.94 -17.17 4.20
C SER A 100 7.43 -17.43 4.42
N TYR A 101 8.21 -17.37 3.35
CA TYR A 101 9.67 -17.36 3.38
C TYR A 101 10.16 -15.96 3.05
N ARG A 102 10.15 -15.08 4.05
CA ARG A 102 10.46 -13.64 3.94
C ARG A 102 11.68 -13.22 4.76
N VAL A 103 12.15 -14.05 5.67
CA VAL A 103 13.30 -13.70 6.52
C VAL A 103 14.56 -13.58 5.66
N ARG A 104 15.29 -12.47 5.79
CA ARG A 104 16.50 -12.16 5.01
C ARG A 104 16.29 -12.24 3.49
N THR A 105 15.16 -11.74 3.01
CA THR A 105 14.90 -11.59 1.57
C THR A 105 15.22 -10.18 1.10
N ALA A 106 15.41 -10.03 -0.19
CA ALA A 106 15.78 -8.76 -0.81
C ALA A 106 14.77 -7.64 -0.48
N GLY A 107 13.46 -7.94 -0.54
CA GLY A 107 12.41 -6.96 -0.32
C GLY A 107 12.50 -6.30 1.08
N LEU A 108 12.61 -7.12 2.12
CA LEU A 108 12.72 -6.60 3.50
C LEU A 108 14.04 -5.88 3.78
N GLN A 109 15.08 -6.13 2.97
CA GLN A 109 16.40 -5.50 3.11
C GLN A 109 16.55 -4.24 2.22
N PHE A 110 15.48 -3.75 1.61
CA PHE A 110 15.50 -2.48 0.88
C PHE A 110 15.68 -1.32 1.87
N ALA A 111 16.87 -0.76 1.90
CA ALA A 111 17.31 0.23 2.88
C ALA A 111 17.09 1.68 2.40
N PRO A 112 16.95 2.66 3.31
CA PRO A 112 16.72 4.07 2.95
C PRO A 112 17.75 4.67 2.00
N GLU A 113 19.01 4.26 2.11
CA GLU A 113 20.12 4.75 1.28
C GLU A 113 19.99 4.34 -0.19
N GLN A 114 19.11 3.39 -0.47
CA GLN A 114 18.82 2.91 -1.83
C GLN A 114 17.71 3.73 -2.52
N LEU A 115 17.00 4.59 -1.79
CA LEU A 115 16.08 5.56 -2.40
C LEU A 115 16.86 6.61 -3.18
N GLU A 116 16.32 6.98 -4.33
CA GLU A 116 16.93 8.03 -5.16
C GLU A 116 16.67 9.41 -4.54
N PRO A 117 17.71 10.21 -4.31
CA PRO A 117 17.53 11.59 -3.86
C PRO A 117 16.69 12.40 -4.86
N GLY A 118 15.73 13.18 -4.34
CA GLY A 118 14.90 14.04 -5.19
C GLY A 118 13.90 13.29 -6.08
N LEU A 119 13.60 12.02 -5.77
CA LEU A 119 12.67 11.19 -6.52
C LEU A 119 11.29 11.82 -6.67
N PHE A 120 10.73 12.32 -5.58
CA PHE A 120 9.38 12.88 -5.56
C PHE A 120 9.35 14.32 -6.06
N GLN A 121 8.29 14.63 -6.84
CA GLN A 121 8.02 15.97 -7.33
C GLN A 121 6.66 16.47 -6.83
N PRO A 122 6.44 17.81 -6.78
CA PRO A 122 5.13 18.35 -6.44
C PRO A 122 4.03 17.78 -7.34
N GLY A 123 2.97 17.24 -6.72
CA GLY A 123 1.86 16.62 -7.41
C GLY A 123 1.97 15.11 -7.63
N ASP A 124 3.12 14.49 -7.35
CA ASP A 124 3.23 13.04 -7.28
C ASP A 124 2.50 12.47 -6.05
N ALA A 125 2.45 11.17 -5.93
CA ALA A 125 1.94 10.49 -4.74
C ALA A 125 2.85 9.34 -4.31
N LEU A 126 2.99 9.16 -2.99
CA LEU A 126 3.51 7.96 -2.37
C LEU A 126 2.34 7.12 -1.85
N LEU A 127 2.23 5.87 -2.30
CA LEU A 127 1.25 4.89 -1.83
C LEU A 127 1.98 3.71 -1.21
N PHE A 128 1.60 3.33 0.00
CA PHE A 128 2.22 2.21 0.70
C PHE A 128 1.23 1.46 1.60
N ALA A 129 1.62 0.26 2.02
CA ALA A 129 0.83 -0.62 2.85
C ALA A 129 1.62 -1.09 4.07
N SER A 130 1.09 -2.06 4.84
CA SER A 130 1.64 -2.39 6.16
C SER A 130 2.65 -3.53 6.16
N SER A 131 2.68 -4.42 5.16
CA SER A 131 3.51 -5.63 5.21
C SER A 131 5.01 -5.34 5.29
N GLY A 132 5.47 -4.22 4.71
CA GLY A 132 6.85 -3.74 4.78
C GLY A 132 7.21 -3.02 6.09
N LEU A 133 6.27 -2.86 7.02
CA LEU A 133 6.47 -2.16 8.28
C LEU A 133 6.91 -3.06 9.43
N CYS A 134 7.07 -4.37 9.21
CA CYS A 134 7.70 -5.27 10.16
C CYS A 134 9.14 -4.80 10.46
N ASP A 135 9.74 -5.32 11.51
CA ASP A 135 11.10 -4.92 11.92
C ASP A 135 12.14 -5.34 10.86
N SER A 136 12.50 -4.40 10.01
CA SER A 136 13.37 -4.60 8.85
C SER A 136 13.88 -3.27 8.32
N PRO A 137 14.96 -3.23 7.52
CA PRO A 137 15.40 -2.02 6.80
C PRO A 137 14.29 -1.35 5.97
N LEU A 138 13.40 -2.13 5.35
CA LEU A 138 12.28 -1.62 4.57
C LEU A 138 11.36 -0.70 5.38
N ARG A 139 11.15 -0.98 6.68
CA ARG A 139 10.39 -0.08 7.58
C ARG A 139 10.98 1.33 7.61
N TYR A 140 12.29 1.42 7.72
CA TYR A 140 12.99 2.73 7.72
C TYR A 140 12.93 3.40 6.35
N THR A 141 12.91 2.62 5.28
CA THR A 141 12.71 3.13 3.92
C THR A 141 11.32 3.74 3.75
N HIS A 142 10.27 3.14 4.33
CA HIS A 142 8.94 3.76 4.36
C HIS A 142 8.95 5.11 5.08
N LEU A 143 9.63 5.20 6.23
CA LEU A 143 9.72 6.46 6.99
C LEU A 143 10.50 7.54 6.22
N ALA A 144 11.60 7.17 5.58
CA ALA A 144 12.40 8.08 4.75
C ALA A 144 11.63 8.55 3.52
N ALA A 145 10.96 7.64 2.80
CA ALA A 145 10.14 7.96 1.64
C ALA A 145 8.96 8.87 2.01
N LEU A 146 8.30 8.61 3.15
CA LEU A 146 7.21 9.43 3.65
C LEU A 146 7.68 10.86 3.92
N THR A 147 8.84 11.02 4.53
CA THR A 147 9.45 12.34 4.78
C THR A 147 9.80 13.02 3.46
N ALA A 148 10.50 12.34 2.57
CA ALA A 148 10.91 12.89 1.26
C ALA A 148 9.71 13.30 0.38
N ALA A 149 8.64 12.47 0.35
CA ALA A 149 7.43 12.79 -0.39
C ALA A 149 6.74 14.04 0.15
N ARG A 150 6.63 14.17 1.47
CA ARG A 150 6.04 15.35 2.12
C ARG A 150 6.84 16.61 1.87
N ASP A 151 8.16 16.53 2.00
CA ASP A 151 9.07 17.67 1.76
C ASP A 151 9.00 18.15 0.30
N ALA A 152 8.74 17.22 -0.64
CA ALA A 152 8.53 17.53 -2.05
C ALA A 152 7.11 18.05 -2.36
N GLY A 153 6.17 18.05 -1.42
CA GLY A 153 4.77 18.43 -1.67
C GLY A 153 3.97 17.36 -2.45
N ALA A 154 4.43 16.12 -2.45
CA ALA A 154 3.69 14.97 -2.97
C ALA A 154 2.60 14.53 -1.98
N LEU A 155 1.51 13.94 -2.50
CA LEU A 155 0.49 13.31 -1.66
C LEU A 155 1.02 12.02 -1.02
N THR A 156 0.67 11.79 0.22
CA THR A 156 0.99 10.53 0.91
C THR A 156 -0.28 9.76 1.23
N CYS A 157 -0.35 8.50 0.81
CA CYS A 157 -1.49 7.61 1.01
C CYS A 157 -1.06 6.32 1.68
N PHE A 158 -1.68 6.02 2.80
CA PHE A 158 -1.48 4.77 3.52
C PHE A 158 -2.75 3.92 3.48
N ALA A 159 -2.66 2.78 2.80
CA ALA A 159 -3.66 1.73 2.76
C ALA A 159 -3.06 0.50 3.46
N PRO A 160 -3.38 0.21 4.73
CA PRO A 160 -2.70 -0.84 5.48
C PRO A 160 -2.71 -2.20 4.79
N CYS A 161 -3.82 -2.60 4.17
CA CYS A 161 -3.95 -3.89 3.48
C CYS A 161 -3.43 -5.03 4.38
N LEU A 162 -3.94 -5.08 5.62
CA LEU A 162 -3.44 -5.99 6.64
C LEU A 162 -3.55 -7.45 6.20
N GLU A 163 -2.40 -8.09 6.02
CA GLU A 163 -2.27 -9.50 5.66
C GLU A 163 -1.51 -10.21 6.79
N PRO A 164 -2.21 -10.92 7.70
CA PRO A 164 -1.59 -11.55 8.87
C PRO A 164 -0.45 -12.51 8.51
N ALA A 165 -0.56 -13.22 7.38
CA ALA A 165 0.47 -14.17 6.92
C ALA A 165 1.81 -13.49 6.58
N LEU A 166 1.79 -12.18 6.33
CA LEU A 166 2.99 -11.41 6.01
C LEU A 166 3.64 -10.76 7.25
N TRP A 167 3.09 -10.95 8.43
CA TRP A 167 3.71 -10.48 9.66
C TRP A 167 4.36 -11.63 10.40
N PRO A 168 5.64 -11.51 10.80
CA PRO A 168 6.27 -12.52 11.64
C PRO A 168 5.50 -12.61 12.96
N GLN A 169 5.47 -13.80 13.55
CA GLN A 169 4.95 -13.98 14.91
C GLN A 169 5.70 -13.03 15.85
N PRO A 170 5.02 -12.41 16.81
CA PRO A 170 5.60 -11.37 17.63
C PRO A 170 6.68 -11.94 18.58
N GLU A 171 7.91 -11.94 18.11
CA GLU A 171 9.10 -12.01 18.95
C GLU A 171 9.67 -10.59 19.04
N GLY A 172 9.01 -9.67 19.76
CA GLY A 172 9.53 -8.32 19.90
C GLY A 172 8.47 -7.28 20.21
N GLU A 173 8.92 -6.06 20.47
CA GLU A 173 8.14 -4.92 20.99
C GLU A 173 7.16 -4.28 19.99
N SER A 174 7.12 -4.70 18.71
CA SER A 174 6.34 -4.03 17.66
C SER A 174 5.31 -4.94 17.03
N THR A 175 4.09 -4.93 17.56
CA THR A 175 2.98 -5.64 16.95
C THR A 175 2.52 -4.94 15.65
N PRO A 176 1.94 -5.69 14.67
CA PRO A 176 1.35 -5.12 13.46
C PRO A 176 0.39 -3.97 13.77
N ARG A 177 -0.41 -4.15 14.83
CA ARG A 177 -1.39 -3.16 15.28
C ARG A 177 -0.73 -1.85 15.72
N GLU A 178 0.31 -1.93 16.55
CA GLU A 178 0.96 -0.74 17.10
C GLU A 178 1.69 0.05 16.03
N VAL A 179 2.47 -0.64 15.19
CA VAL A 179 3.23 0.01 14.12
C VAL A 179 2.31 0.67 13.10
N THR A 180 1.25 -0.04 12.69
CA THR A 180 0.27 0.51 11.75
C THR A 180 -0.41 1.74 12.35
N ARG A 181 -0.87 1.67 13.61
CA ARG A 181 -1.49 2.81 14.30
C ARG A 181 -0.58 4.03 14.43
N GLN A 182 0.72 3.83 14.63
CA GLN A 182 1.69 4.94 14.71
C GLN A 182 1.89 5.66 13.37
N LEU A 183 1.69 4.95 12.25
CA LEU A 183 1.89 5.49 10.91
C LEU A 183 0.63 6.13 10.31
N LEU A 184 -0.56 5.68 10.69
CA LEU A 184 -1.82 6.24 10.19
C LEU A 184 -1.85 7.78 10.22
N PRO A 185 -1.56 8.46 11.36
CA PRO A 185 -1.65 9.92 11.43
C PRO A 185 -0.51 10.65 10.70
N ARG A 186 0.38 9.95 10.02
CA ARG A 186 1.51 10.53 9.29
C ARG A 186 1.24 10.68 7.79
N ALA A 187 0.22 10.01 7.26
CA ALA A 187 -0.18 10.11 5.85
C ALA A 187 -1.31 11.15 5.67
N ASP A 188 -1.32 11.84 4.52
CA ASP A 188 -2.38 12.78 4.16
C ASP A 188 -3.70 12.07 3.93
N ILE A 189 -3.63 10.89 3.31
CA ILE A 189 -4.77 10.04 2.96
C ILE A 189 -4.60 8.70 3.66
N VAL A 190 -5.63 8.26 4.36
CA VAL A 190 -5.70 6.94 4.99
C VAL A 190 -6.88 6.19 4.41
N LEU A 191 -6.65 4.94 4.03
CA LEU A 191 -7.70 4.04 3.58
C LEU A 191 -7.81 2.88 4.56
N LEU A 192 -9.03 2.59 5.00
CA LEU A 192 -9.31 1.50 5.95
C LEU A 192 -10.51 0.69 5.49
N THR A 193 -10.55 -0.58 5.87
CA THR A 193 -11.75 -1.41 5.86
C THR A 193 -12.37 -1.45 7.25
N THR A 194 -13.58 -2.00 7.38
CA THR A 194 -14.22 -2.21 8.70
C THR A 194 -13.38 -3.13 9.57
N GLU A 195 -12.85 -4.20 9.00
CA GLU A 195 -12.02 -5.20 9.69
C GLU A 195 -10.73 -4.57 10.20
N GLU A 196 -10.09 -3.73 9.38
CA GLU A 196 -8.89 -2.99 9.78
C GLU A 196 -9.20 -1.98 10.88
N LEU A 197 -10.34 -1.31 10.81
CA LEU A 197 -10.79 -0.39 11.84
C LEU A 197 -10.95 -1.10 13.20
N GLU A 198 -11.65 -2.25 13.20
CA GLU A 198 -11.82 -3.08 14.39
C GLU A 198 -10.48 -3.61 14.92
N PHE A 199 -9.64 -4.13 14.04
CA PHE A 199 -8.33 -4.63 14.43
C PHE A 199 -7.46 -3.52 15.04
N LEU A 200 -7.42 -2.35 14.43
CA LEU A 200 -6.52 -1.27 14.85
C LEU A 200 -7.04 -0.53 16.09
N PHE A 201 -8.33 -0.29 16.19
CA PHE A 201 -8.91 0.57 17.25
C PHE A 201 -9.77 -0.18 18.25
N GLY A 202 -10.07 -1.46 18.02
CA GLY A 202 -10.95 -2.27 18.87
C GLY A 202 -12.43 -1.89 18.76
N THR A 203 -12.80 -1.16 17.71
CA THR A 203 -14.18 -0.71 17.46
C THR A 203 -14.42 -0.41 15.99
N ALA A 204 -15.63 -0.73 15.50
CA ALA A 204 -16.11 -0.31 14.17
C ALA A 204 -16.76 1.09 14.19
N GLU A 205 -16.80 1.76 15.35
CA GLU A 205 -17.42 3.07 15.47
C GLU A 205 -16.53 4.15 14.84
N MET A 206 -16.98 4.68 13.69
CA MET A 206 -16.24 5.66 12.88
C MET A 206 -15.82 6.90 13.67
N ARG A 207 -16.70 7.43 14.54
CA ARG A 207 -16.38 8.65 15.30
C ARG A 207 -15.24 8.46 16.27
N VAL A 208 -15.19 7.29 16.92
CA VAL A 208 -14.13 6.97 17.88
C VAL A 208 -12.78 6.77 17.19
N ALA A 209 -12.78 6.04 16.08
CA ALA A 209 -11.55 5.68 15.38
C ALA A 209 -11.00 6.79 14.46
N LEU A 210 -11.87 7.48 13.70
CA LEU A 210 -11.43 8.42 12.67
C LEU A 210 -11.19 9.84 13.18
N PHE A 211 -11.87 10.24 14.26
CA PHE A 211 -11.75 11.59 14.80
C PHE A 211 -10.31 11.95 15.26
N PRO A 212 -9.56 11.05 15.93
CA PRO A 212 -8.16 11.31 16.26
C PRO A 212 -7.28 11.48 15.01
N LEU A 213 -7.52 10.68 13.93
CA LEU A 213 -6.77 10.77 12.70
C LEU A 213 -6.97 12.12 12.01
N LEU A 214 -8.22 12.52 11.84
CA LEU A 214 -8.58 13.78 11.17
C LEU A 214 -8.22 15.03 11.98
N ARG A 215 -7.96 14.93 13.28
CA ARG A 215 -7.38 16.00 14.09
C ARG A 215 -5.85 16.12 13.95
N GLY A 216 -5.21 15.04 13.52
CA GLY A 216 -3.78 14.99 13.25
C GLY A 216 -3.40 15.55 11.88
N HIS A 217 -2.41 14.94 11.27
CA HIS A 217 -1.94 15.33 9.92
C HIS A 217 -2.87 14.81 8.81
N THR A 218 -3.57 13.69 9.03
CA THR A 218 -4.45 13.09 8.02
C THR A 218 -5.56 14.05 7.61
N GLN A 219 -5.72 14.26 6.31
CA GLN A 219 -6.67 15.20 5.72
C GLN A 219 -7.89 14.51 5.10
N LEU A 220 -7.71 13.27 4.65
CA LEU A 220 -8.76 12.48 4.01
C LEU A 220 -8.70 11.04 4.53
N VAL A 221 -9.84 10.52 4.97
CA VAL A 221 -10.00 9.10 5.27
C VAL A 221 -11.03 8.49 4.33
N LEU A 222 -10.66 7.40 3.67
CA LEU A 222 -11.56 6.54 2.91
C LEU A 222 -11.83 5.29 3.75
N LEU A 223 -13.10 4.96 3.96
CA LEU A 223 -13.50 3.80 4.74
C LEU A 223 -14.44 2.91 3.90
N ALA A 224 -13.97 1.70 3.60
CA ALA A 224 -14.75 0.68 2.93
C ALA A 224 -15.53 -0.13 3.97
N ARG A 225 -16.86 -0.20 3.81
CA ARG A 225 -17.78 -0.91 4.68
C ARG A 225 -18.74 -1.77 3.86
N ALA A 226 -19.47 -2.66 4.52
CA ALA A 226 -20.45 -3.53 3.86
C ALA A 226 -21.57 -2.72 3.15
N GLU A 227 -22.00 -1.61 3.75
CA GLU A 227 -23.04 -0.75 3.20
C GLU A 227 -22.57 0.18 2.08
N GLY A 228 -21.25 0.33 1.90
CA GLY A 228 -20.67 1.20 0.89
C GLY A 228 -19.35 1.84 1.30
N ILE A 229 -18.92 2.83 0.56
CA ILE A 229 -17.66 3.55 0.81
C ILE A 229 -17.96 4.93 1.35
N HIS A 230 -17.24 5.32 2.38
CA HIS A 230 -17.29 6.64 2.99
C HIS A 230 -15.98 7.40 2.75
N ALA A 231 -16.06 8.71 2.53
CA ALA A 231 -14.93 9.61 2.52
C ALA A 231 -15.15 10.72 3.54
N PHE A 232 -14.16 10.95 4.40
CA PHE A 232 -14.20 11.97 5.44
C PHE A 232 -13.02 12.92 5.33
N THR A 233 -13.31 14.22 5.37
CA THR A 233 -12.36 15.27 5.78
C THR A 233 -12.76 15.78 7.18
N ARG A 234 -12.06 16.77 7.71
CA ARG A 234 -12.44 17.37 9.01
C ARG A 234 -13.87 17.93 9.02
N THR A 235 -14.35 18.42 7.88
CA THR A 235 -15.60 19.21 7.79
C THR A 235 -16.63 18.59 6.87
N ASN A 236 -16.24 17.71 5.98
CA ASN A 236 -17.09 17.18 4.92
C ASN A 236 -17.07 15.66 4.88
N HIS A 237 -18.18 15.10 4.42
CA HIS A 237 -18.39 13.67 4.27
C HIS A 237 -19.09 13.40 2.95
N ALA A 238 -18.66 12.32 2.25
CA ALA A 238 -19.35 11.75 1.12
C ALA A 238 -19.57 10.26 1.36
N PHE A 239 -20.64 9.72 0.76
CA PHE A 239 -21.00 8.31 0.89
C PHE A 239 -21.46 7.78 -0.47
N TRP A 240 -20.99 6.58 -0.82
CA TRP A 240 -21.39 5.83 -2.01
C TRP A 240 -22.06 4.53 -1.56
N PRO A 241 -23.41 4.52 -1.44
CA PRO A 241 -24.14 3.34 -0.99
C PRO A 241 -24.00 2.19 -1.99
N GLY A 242 -23.80 0.99 -1.47
CA GLY A 242 -23.67 -0.22 -2.27
C GLY A 242 -22.40 -0.34 -3.11
N LEU A 243 -21.52 0.66 -3.12
CA LEU A 243 -20.22 0.57 -3.79
C LEU A 243 -19.27 -0.29 -2.94
N SER A 244 -18.78 -1.37 -3.53
CA SER A 244 -17.78 -2.24 -2.92
C SER A 244 -16.56 -2.33 -3.84
N LEU A 245 -15.40 -1.98 -3.30
CA LEU A 245 -14.11 -2.08 -3.99
C LEU A 245 -13.08 -2.66 -3.00
N PRO A 246 -12.26 -3.63 -3.43
CA PRO A 246 -11.10 -4.04 -2.65
C PRO A 246 -10.19 -2.85 -2.34
N ALA A 247 -9.57 -2.84 -1.16
CA ALA A 247 -8.73 -1.72 -0.69
C ALA A 247 -7.70 -1.22 -1.72
N PRO A 248 -6.96 -2.09 -2.44
CA PRO A 248 -6.01 -1.62 -3.46
C PRO A 248 -6.69 -0.89 -4.63
N ARG A 249 -7.85 -1.36 -5.08
CA ARG A 249 -8.59 -0.69 -6.18
C ARG A 249 -9.20 0.62 -5.72
N LEU A 250 -9.64 0.71 -4.48
CA LEU A 250 -10.16 1.93 -3.90
C LEU A 250 -9.07 3.00 -3.78
N ALA A 251 -7.89 2.62 -3.24
CA ALA A 251 -6.73 3.50 -3.15
C ALA A 251 -6.30 4.01 -4.53
N ALA A 252 -6.17 3.12 -5.50
CA ALA A 252 -5.79 3.44 -6.87
C ALA A 252 -6.77 4.42 -7.53
N LYS A 253 -8.08 4.14 -7.44
CA LYS A 253 -9.13 4.99 -8.03
C LYS A 253 -9.12 6.39 -7.42
N ALA A 254 -9.06 6.47 -6.10
CA ALA A 254 -9.04 7.74 -5.38
C ALA A 254 -7.79 8.57 -5.74
N LEU A 255 -6.60 7.97 -5.71
CA LEU A 255 -5.35 8.66 -6.04
C LEU A 255 -5.32 9.10 -7.50
N CYS A 256 -5.66 8.24 -8.45
CA CYS A 256 -5.71 8.62 -9.87
C CYS A 256 -6.63 9.82 -10.10
N CYS A 257 -7.81 9.83 -9.48
CA CYS A 257 -8.75 10.95 -9.59
C CYS A 257 -8.18 12.23 -8.95
N LEU A 258 -7.59 12.14 -7.75
CA LEU A 258 -7.01 13.28 -7.06
C LEU A 258 -5.85 13.89 -7.85
N LEU A 259 -4.97 13.06 -8.43
CA LEU A 259 -3.84 13.53 -9.24
C LEU A 259 -4.31 14.16 -10.56
N GLN A 260 -5.32 13.60 -11.23
CA GLN A 260 -5.94 14.20 -12.43
C GLN A 260 -6.50 15.60 -12.15
N LYS A 261 -7.00 15.83 -10.93
CA LYS A 261 -7.50 17.14 -10.47
C LYS A 261 -6.41 18.07 -9.92
N ASN A 262 -5.14 17.70 -10.01
CA ASN A 262 -4.01 18.40 -9.43
C ASN A 262 -4.26 18.74 -7.94
N SER A 263 -4.75 17.76 -7.19
CA SER A 263 -4.94 17.87 -5.75
C SER A 263 -3.58 17.87 -5.06
N THR A 264 -3.45 18.70 -4.04
CA THR A 264 -2.25 18.77 -3.17
C THR A 264 -2.66 18.55 -1.72
N PRO A 265 -1.73 18.25 -0.80
CA PRO A 265 -2.07 18.07 0.61
C PRO A 265 -2.91 19.21 1.19
N GLU A 266 -2.61 20.48 0.84
CA GLU A 266 -3.30 21.66 1.35
C GLU A 266 -4.73 21.81 0.81
N LYS A 267 -5.03 21.18 -0.33
CA LYS A 267 -6.36 21.19 -0.94
C LYS A 267 -7.31 20.14 -0.35
N LEU A 268 -6.78 19.02 0.15
CA LEU A 268 -7.60 17.91 0.67
C LEU A 268 -8.59 18.35 1.76
N PRO A 269 -8.19 19.12 2.80
CA PRO A 269 -9.12 19.50 3.86
C PRO A 269 -10.22 20.48 3.40
N ARG A 270 -10.05 21.09 2.22
CA ARG A 270 -10.99 22.06 1.65
C ARG A 270 -11.95 21.43 0.64
N LEU A 271 -11.83 20.12 0.38
CA LEU A 271 -12.75 19.42 -0.53
C LEU A 271 -14.19 19.49 0.00
N THR A 272 -15.08 20.06 -0.78
CA THR A 272 -16.52 20.07 -0.48
C THR A 272 -17.10 18.66 -0.64
N THR A 273 -18.28 18.40 -0.04
CA THR A 273 -18.99 17.11 -0.22
C THR A 273 -19.18 16.75 -1.70
N ARG A 274 -19.53 17.74 -2.55
CA ARG A 274 -19.67 17.53 -3.99
C ARG A 274 -18.35 17.11 -4.66
N GLN A 275 -17.23 17.72 -4.27
CA GLN A 275 -15.90 17.35 -4.77
C GLN A 275 -15.47 15.98 -4.27
N LEU A 276 -15.74 15.66 -2.99
CA LEU A 276 -15.51 14.32 -2.45
C LEU A 276 -16.28 13.27 -3.26
N GLN A 277 -17.56 13.49 -3.57
CA GLN A 277 -18.37 12.57 -4.36
C GLN A 277 -17.82 12.29 -5.78
N THR A 278 -16.89 13.07 -6.26
CA THR A 278 -16.25 12.87 -7.58
C THR A 278 -14.89 12.16 -7.50
N ILE A 279 -14.49 11.66 -6.32
CA ILE A 279 -13.22 10.93 -6.14
C ILE A 279 -13.36 9.47 -6.61
N LEU A 280 -14.57 8.89 -6.52
CA LEU A 280 -14.83 7.49 -6.87
C LEU A 280 -15.76 7.32 -8.07
#